data_1c7f9dec00646e52ef212929ccb5a60a
#
_entry.id   1c7f9dec00646e52ef212929ccb5a60a
#
_cell.length_a   1.000
_cell.length_b   1.000
_cell.length_c   1.000
_cell.angle_alpha   90.00
_cell.angle_beta   90.00
_cell.angle_gamma   90.00
#
_symmetry.space_group_name_H-M   'P 1'
#
loop_
_entity.id
_entity.type
_entity.pdbx_description
1 polymer ?
#
loop_
_entity_poly.entity_id
_entity_poly.type
_entity_poly.pdbx_seq_one_letter_code
_entity_poly.pdbx_strand_id
1 'polypeptide(L)'
;MVYLGIDIGSSATKLVAIDQDKDVVGSSVVQLGTGTSGVDQAIDQFYKSTGLKQSDITWIIATGYGRVHFGGANEQISEISCHAKGVHFLCPEVRTIIDIGGQDTKVTRVDGKGIMQNFTMNDKCAAGTGRFLDVMSKVLDVDISSMGDMDALAEKTLTISNTCTVFAESEVISKLAAGCAIPDVIAGIHESVSRRVAGLAFRNGIEPKLALT
;
A
#
# COMPACT_ATOMS: atom_id res chain seq x y z
N MET A 1 -26.72 8.86 9.05
CA MET A 1 -25.61 8.51 9.99
C MET A 1 -24.33 8.45 9.18
N VAL A 2 -23.25 8.99 9.71
CA VAL A 2 -21.93 8.98 9.01
C VAL A 2 -20.95 8.16 9.85
N TYR A 3 -20.23 7.25 9.21
CA TYR A 3 -19.22 6.38 9.81
C TYR A 3 -17.85 6.73 9.23
N LEU A 4 -16.86 6.89 10.07
CA LEU A 4 -15.50 7.31 9.68
C LEU A 4 -14.50 6.16 9.91
N GLY A 5 -13.78 5.78 8.87
CA GLY A 5 -12.61 4.92 8.93
C GLY A 5 -11.33 5.76 8.88
N ILE A 6 -10.38 5.47 9.77
CA ILE A 6 -9.07 6.12 9.80
C ILE A 6 -8.00 5.04 9.71
N ASP A 7 -7.23 5.03 8.62
CA ASP A 7 -6.04 4.19 8.48
C ASP A 7 -4.79 5.02 8.79
N ILE A 8 -4.17 4.72 9.91
CA ILE A 8 -2.92 5.33 10.36
C ILE A 8 -1.76 4.40 9.98
N GLY A 9 -1.40 4.46 8.72
CA GLY A 9 -0.35 3.61 8.17
C GLY A 9 1.07 4.07 8.54
N SER A 10 2.06 3.32 8.10
CA SER A 10 3.48 3.64 8.30
C SER A 10 3.96 4.81 7.45
N SER A 11 3.39 5.00 6.25
CA SER A 11 3.83 5.99 5.27
C SER A 11 2.79 7.07 4.98
N ALA A 12 1.51 6.79 5.22
CA ALA A 12 0.41 7.72 4.97
C ALA A 12 -0.72 7.52 5.97
N THR A 13 -1.49 8.60 6.21
CA THR A 13 -2.75 8.57 6.95
C THR A 13 -3.90 8.85 6.00
N LYS A 14 -4.94 8.01 6.05
CA LYS A 14 -6.08 8.08 5.15
C LYS A 14 -7.37 8.05 5.97
N LEU A 15 -8.33 8.88 5.57
CA LEU A 15 -9.67 8.91 6.13
C LEU A 15 -10.68 8.66 5.02
N VAL A 16 -11.71 7.89 5.34
CA VAL A 16 -12.88 7.75 4.49
C VAL A 16 -14.13 7.74 5.36
N ALA A 17 -15.12 8.51 4.97
CA ALA A 17 -16.44 8.50 5.59
C ALA A 17 -17.47 7.92 4.64
N ILE A 18 -18.34 7.08 5.18
CA ILE A 18 -19.48 6.50 4.46
C ILE A 18 -20.76 6.80 5.22
N ASP A 19 -21.86 6.88 4.48
CA ASP A 19 -23.19 6.97 5.08
C ASP A 19 -23.79 5.59 5.39
N GLN A 20 -25.08 5.56 5.81
CA GLN A 20 -25.79 4.33 6.12
C GLN A 20 -26.05 3.45 4.88
N ASP A 21 -26.04 4.01 3.69
CA ASP A 21 -26.22 3.30 2.42
C ASP A 21 -24.86 2.81 1.86
N LYS A 22 -23.77 3.11 2.60
CA LYS A 22 -22.38 2.80 2.30
C LYS A 22 -21.80 3.62 1.14
N ASP A 23 -22.43 4.74 0.81
CA ASP A 23 -21.88 5.67 -0.15
C ASP A 23 -20.77 6.50 0.50
N VAL A 24 -19.68 6.73 -0.24
CA VAL A 24 -18.56 7.55 0.22
C VAL A 24 -18.97 9.02 0.22
N VAL A 25 -19.05 9.62 1.41
CA VAL A 25 -19.41 11.03 1.59
C VAL A 25 -18.21 11.96 1.75
N GLY A 26 -17.01 11.39 1.90
CA GLY A 26 -15.77 12.16 1.92
C GLY A 26 -14.55 11.31 2.19
N SER A 27 -13.38 11.84 1.81
CA SER A 27 -12.09 11.20 2.07
C SER A 27 -10.96 12.22 2.16
N SER A 28 -9.86 11.85 2.79
CA SER A 28 -8.60 12.57 2.75
C SER A 28 -7.42 11.60 2.81
N VAL A 29 -6.30 12.00 2.20
CA VAL A 29 -5.04 11.25 2.22
C VAL A 29 -3.90 12.24 2.46
N VAL A 30 -3.08 11.96 3.47
CA VAL A 30 -1.86 12.72 3.77
C VAL A 30 -0.68 11.76 3.75
N GLN A 31 0.37 12.09 3.00
CA GLN A 31 1.58 11.26 2.86
C GLN A 31 2.51 11.40 4.07
N LEU A 32 1.94 11.26 5.27
CA LEU A 32 2.62 11.25 6.55
C LEU A 32 2.01 10.14 7.42
N GLY A 33 2.84 9.24 7.89
CA GLY A 33 2.41 8.07 8.65
C GLY A 33 2.45 8.27 10.17
N THR A 34 2.34 7.16 10.86
CA THR A 34 2.35 7.08 12.33
C THR A 34 3.58 7.76 12.95
N GLY A 35 3.39 8.38 14.11
CA GLY A 35 4.46 9.10 14.82
C GLY A 35 4.76 10.49 14.27
N THR A 36 3.98 10.98 13.30
CA THR A 36 4.10 12.33 12.72
C THR A 36 2.80 13.11 12.93
N SER A 37 2.75 14.37 12.43
CA SER A 37 1.52 15.18 12.38
C SER A 37 0.49 14.72 11.33
N GLY A 38 0.71 13.58 10.70
CA GLY A 38 -0.12 13.10 9.59
C GLY A 38 -1.57 12.88 9.97
N VAL A 39 -1.84 12.38 11.17
CA VAL A 39 -3.20 12.16 11.67
C VAL A 39 -3.97 13.47 11.80
N ASP A 40 -3.37 14.47 12.45
CA ASP A 40 -4.01 15.79 12.66
C ASP A 40 -4.24 16.50 11.33
N GLN A 41 -3.24 16.46 10.42
CA GLN A 41 -3.37 17.05 9.10
C GLN A 41 -4.46 16.37 8.26
N ALA A 42 -4.55 15.04 8.31
CA ALA A 42 -5.56 14.28 7.57
C ALA A 42 -6.99 14.57 8.08
N ILE A 43 -7.14 14.69 9.41
CA ILE A 43 -8.42 15.07 10.05
C ILE A 43 -8.81 16.50 9.67
N ASP A 44 -7.88 17.44 9.77
CA ASP A 44 -8.13 18.84 9.39
C ASP A 44 -8.51 18.97 7.91
N GLN A 45 -7.77 18.28 7.03
CA GLN A 45 -8.05 18.26 5.60
C GLN A 45 -9.43 17.65 5.31
N PHE A 46 -9.75 16.54 5.99
CA PHE A 46 -11.04 15.86 5.84
C PHE A 46 -12.21 16.79 6.18
N TYR A 47 -12.21 17.41 7.37
CA TYR A 47 -13.30 18.30 7.77
C TYR A 47 -13.38 19.56 6.90
N LYS A 48 -12.25 20.11 6.47
CA LYS A 48 -12.22 21.27 5.56
C LYS A 48 -12.79 20.94 4.18
N SER A 49 -12.48 19.77 3.63
CA SER A 49 -12.90 19.38 2.28
C SER A 49 -14.36 18.93 2.23
N THR A 50 -14.85 18.28 3.28
CA THR A 50 -16.21 17.72 3.32
C THR A 50 -17.25 18.69 3.90
N GLY A 51 -16.83 19.67 4.69
CA GLY A 51 -17.74 20.53 5.47
C GLY A 51 -18.42 19.82 6.64
N LEU A 52 -18.15 18.53 6.85
CA LEU A 52 -18.65 17.77 8.00
C LEU A 52 -18.04 18.33 9.29
N LYS A 53 -18.73 18.11 10.40
CA LYS A 53 -18.25 18.39 11.76
C LYS A 53 -18.07 17.09 12.52
N GLN A 54 -17.28 17.13 13.55
CA GLN A 54 -17.09 15.96 14.43
C GLN A 54 -18.42 15.43 15.00
N SER A 55 -19.38 16.32 15.28
CA SER A 55 -20.73 15.97 15.73
C SER A 55 -21.55 15.17 14.75
N ASP A 56 -21.21 15.22 13.45
CA ASP A 56 -21.92 14.52 12.39
C ASP A 56 -21.47 13.06 12.28
N ILE A 57 -20.32 12.74 12.86
CA ILE A 57 -19.72 11.39 12.85
C ILE A 57 -20.36 10.54 13.97
N THR A 58 -21.01 9.46 13.56
CA THR A 58 -21.70 8.55 14.46
C THR A 58 -20.73 7.54 15.11
N TRP A 59 -19.74 7.05 14.36
CA TRP A 59 -18.81 6.03 14.80
C TRP A 59 -17.48 6.14 14.05
N ILE A 60 -16.38 5.93 14.78
CA ILE A 60 -15.01 6.01 14.24
C ILE A 60 -14.31 4.67 14.45
N ILE A 61 -13.79 4.09 13.38
CA ILE A 61 -12.91 2.93 13.42
C ILE A 61 -11.51 3.34 13.03
N ALA A 62 -10.53 3.01 13.87
CA ALA A 62 -9.12 3.18 13.54
C ALA A 62 -8.47 1.86 13.14
N THR A 63 -7.61 1.94 12.13
CA THR A 63 -6.81 0.82 11.64
C THR A 63 -5.38 1.27 11.29
N GLY A 64 -4.55 0.38 10.78
CA GLY A 64 -3.14 0.66 10.49
C GLY A 64 -2.22 0.49 11.69
N TYR A 65 -0.93 0.74 11.49
CA TYR A 65 0.11 0.61 12.52
C TYR A 65 -0.12 1.53 13.71
N GLY A 66 -0.59 2.76 13.47
CA GLY A 66 -0.79 3.77 14.50
C GLY A 66 -2.12 3.67 15.26
N ARG A 67 -3.02 2.76 14.90
CA ARG A 67 -4.38 2.67 15.48
C ARG A 67 -4.41 2.65 17.01
N VAL A 68 -3.44 1.98 17.64
CA VAL A 68 -3.39 1.81 19.10
C VAL A 68 -3.09 3.10 19.85
N HIS A 69 -2.52 4.09 19.18
CA HIS A 69 -2.18 5.39 19.75
C HIS A 69 -3.23 6.47 19.45
N PHE A 70 -4.27 6.13 18.67
CA PHE A 70 -5.33 7.07 18.33
C PHE A 70 -6.50 6.96 19.30
N GLY A 71 -6.57 7.88 20.27
CA GLY A 71 -7.60 7.90 21.32
C GLY A 71 -9.01 8.33 20.86
N GLY A 72 -9.16 8.78 19.60
CA GLY A 72 -10.44 9.28 19.07
C GLY A 72 -11.34 8.21 18.46
N ALA A 73 -10.92 6.93 18.41
CA ALA A 73 -11.68 5.85 17.81
C ALA A 73 -12.63 5.19 18.82
N ASN A 74 -13.83 4.83 18.35
CA ASN A 74 -14.75 3.96 19.10
C ASN A 74 -14.28 2.51 19.10
N GLU A 75 -13.62 2.08 18.01
CA GLU A 75 -13.12 0.72 17.85
C GLU A 75 -11.80 0.71 17.05
N GLN A 76 -10.94 -0.26 17.34
CA GLN A 76 -9.68 -0.49 16.65
C GLN A 76 -9.69 -1.87 16.00
N ILE A 77 -9.53 -1.93 14.68
CA ILE A 77 -9.57 -3.17 13.91
C ILE A 77 -8.24 -3.33 13.16
N SER A 78 -7.82 -4.58 12.96
CA SER A 78 -6.58 -4.84 12.21
C SER A 78 -6.70 -4.37 10.75
N GLU A 79 -5.62 -3.84 10.20
CA GLU A 79 -5.57 -3.37 8.82
C GLU A 79 -5.88 -4.48 7.81
N ILE A 80 -5.42 -5.71 8.07
CA ILE A 80 -5.68 -6.87 7.21
C ILE A 80 -7.18 -7.15 7.12
N SER A 81 -7.88 -7.09 8.27
CA SER A 81 -9.34 -7.29 8.31
C SER A 81 -10.11 -6.18 7.62
N CYS A 82 -9.72 -4.92 7.86
CA CYS A 82 -10.35 -3.77 7.20
C CYS A 82 -10.12 -3.80 5.69
N HIS A 83 -8.89 -4.09 5.26
CA HIS A 83 -8.53 -4.17 3.86
C HIS A 83 -9.29 -5.31 3.15
N ALA A 84 -9.31 -6.50 3.74
CA ALA A 84 -10.07 -7.65 3.22
C ALA A 84 -11.55 -7.30 3.01
N LYS A 85 -12.18 -6.65 3.98
CA LYS A 85 -13.57 -6.20 3.89
C LYS A 85 -13.77 -5.13 2.83
N GLY A 86 -12.90 -4.13 2.76
CA GLY A 86 -12.97 -3.03 1.79
C GLY A 86 -12.81 -3.53 0.35
N VAL A 87 -11.81 -4.37 0.09
CA VAL A 87 -11.61 -4.94 -1.26
C VAL A 87 -12.78 -5.84 -1.65
N HIS A 88 -13.27 -6.70 -0.74
CA HIS A 88 -14.44 -7.54 -1.02
C HIS A 88 -15.72 -6.71 -1.26
N PHE A 89 -15.88 -5.57 -0.57
CA PHE A 89 -17.01 -4.67 -0.80
C PHE A 89 -17.00 -4.10 -2.22
N LEU A 90 -15.82 -3.71 -2.73
CA LEU A 90 -15.65 -3.19 -4.09
C LEU A 90 -15.65 -4.29 -5.15
N CYS A 91 -15.12 -5.47 -4.81
CA CYS A 91 -14.94 -6.61 -5.70
C CYS A 91 -15.43 -7.91 -5.01
N PRO A 92 -16.74 -8.21 -4.96
CA PRO A 92 -17.29 -9.34 -4.20
C PRO A 92 -16.78 -10.72 -4.62
N GLU A 93 -16.26 -10.81 -5.84
CA GLU A 93 -15.71 -12.06 -6.38
C GLU A 93 -14.25 -12.32 -6.00
N VAL A 94 -13.57 -11.35 -5.38
CA VAL A 94 -12.17 -11.50 -5.00
C VAL A 94 -11.99 -12.65 -4.02
N ARG A 95 -10.89 -13.40 -4.20
CA ARG A 95 -10.46 -14.48 -3.28
C ARG A 95 -9.02 -14.31 -2.82
N THR A 96 -8.20 -13.63 -3.61
CA THR A 96 -6.81 -13.32 -3.24
C THR A 96 -6.57 -11.83 -3.41
N ILE A 97 -6.03 -11.20 -2.38
CA ILE A 97 -5.64 -9.78 -2.37
C ILE A 97 -4.12 -9.72 -2.22
N ILE A 98 -3.45 -9.05 -3.13
CA ILE A 98 -2.03 -8.73 -3.06
C ILE A 98 -1.94 -7.24 -2.79
N ASP A 99 -1.49 -6.88 -1.61
CA ASP A 99 -1.32 -5.50 -1.14
C ASP A 99 0.17 -5.15 -1.07
N ILE A 100 0.61 -4.19 -1.87
CA ILE A 100 1.99 -3.68 -1.86
C ILE A 100 2.00 -2.36 -1.11
N GLY A 101 2.16 -2.44 0.19
CA GLY A 101 2.22 -1.27 1.07
C GLY A 101 3.55 -0.51 0.99
N GLY A 102 3.60 0.63 1.70
CA GLY A 102 4.81 1.46 1.77
C GLY A 102 5.99 0.76 2.43
N GLN A 103 5.77 -0.02 3.49
CA GLN A 103 6.84 -0.70 4.23
C GLN A 103 6.66 -2.22 4.33
N ASP A 104 5.55 -2.75 3.91
CA ASP A 104 5.24 -4.16 3.92
C ASP A 104 4.51 -4.59 2.64
N THR A 105 4.44 -5.89 2.43
CA THR A 105 3.64 -6.49 1.35
C THR A 105 2.88 -7.66 1.93
N LYS A 106 1.59 -7.69 1.68
CA LYS A 106 0.69 -8.72 2.20
C LYS A 106 0.00 -9.46 1.07
N VAL A 107 -0.18 -10.74 1.25
CA VAL A 107 -1.07 -11.56 0.43
C VAL A 107 -2.12 -12.15 1.35
N THR A 108 -3.37 -11.83 1.09
CA THR A 108 -4.50 -12.24 1.93
C THR A 108 -5.48 -13.06 1.10
N ARG A 109 -5.89 -14.22 1.62
CA ARG A 109 -7.00 -15.01 1.07
C ARG A 109 -8.27 -14.70 1.83
N VAL A 110 -9.35 -14.54 1.10
CA VAL A 110 -10.68 -14.24 1.67
C VAL A 110 -11.73 -15.25 1.17
N ASP A 111 -12.71 -15.50 2.01
CA ASP A 111 -13.87 -16.28 1.61
C ASP A 111 -14.90 -15.46 0.81
N GLY A 112 -16.01 -16.09 0.43
CA GLY A 112 -17.11 -15.44 -0.30
C GLY A 112 -17.86 -14.37 0.48
N LYS A 113 -17.48 -14.09 1.73
CA LYS A 113 -18.03 -13.02 2.60
C LYS A 113 -16.99 -11.94 2.93
N GLY A 114 -15.80 -12.00 2.31
CA GLY A 114 -14.70 -11.09 2.58
C GLY A 114 -14.06 -11.29 3.96
N ILE A 115 -14.18 -12.50 4.53
CA ILE A 115 -13.52 -12.85 5.79
C ILE A 115 -12.15 -13.45 5.45
N MET A 116 -11.12 -12.92 6.09
CA MET A 116 -9.76 -13.42 5.94
C MET A 116 -9.66 -14.88 6.37
N GLN A 117 -9.13 -15.72 5.48
CA GLN A 117 -8.90 -17.15 5.70
C GLN A 117 -7.44 -17.43 6.00
N ASN A 118 -6.55 -16.76 5.29
CA ASN A 118 -5.11 -16.90 5.43
C ASN A 118 -4.42 -15.63 4.98
N PHE A 119 -3.24 -15.34 5.53
CA PHE A 119 -2.39 -14.28 5.02
C PHE A 119 -0.90 -14.63 5.17
N THR A 120 -0.10 -14.03 4.32
CA THR A 120 1.36 -14.05 4.40
C THR A 120 1.87 -12.64 4.19
N MET A 121 2.85 -12.23 4.97
CA MET A 121 3.36 -10.87 4.97
C MET A 121 4.88 -10.83 4.89
N ASN A 122 5.41 -9.83 4.20
CA ASN A 122 6.79 -9.39 4.29
C ASN A 122 6.81 -8.01 4.96
N ASP A 123 7.17 -7.97 6.22
CA ASP A 123 7.22 -6.75 7.06
C ASP A 123 8.62 -6.41 7.56
N LYS A 124 9.63 -7.24 7.24
CA LYS A 124 11.00 -7.11 7.77
C LYS A 124 12.02 -6.69 6.72
N CYS A 125 11.62 -6.64 5.45
CA CYS A 125 12.53 -6.32 4.38
C CYS A 125 11.84 -5.39 3.38
N ALA A 126 12.45 -4.23 3.11
CA ALA A 126 11.94 -3.26 2.16
C ALA A 126 11.87 -3.79 0.71
N ALA A 127 12.70 -4.79 0.36
CA ALA A 127 12.65 -5.38 -0.97
C ALA A 127 11.26 -6.01 -1.24
N GLY A 128 10.62 -5.58 -2.31
CA GLY A 128 9.25 -5.98 -2.67
C GLY A 128 8.16 -5.12 -2.01
N THR A 129 8.48 -3.92 -1.55
CA THR A 129 7.54 -2.93 -1.00
C THR A 129 7.70 -1.59 -1.72
N GLY A 130 6.77 -0.64 -1.48
CA GLY A 130 6.86 0.71 -2.01
C GLY A 130 8.16 1.43 -1.61
N ARG A 131 8.67 1.17 -0.41
CA ARG A 131 9.94 1.75 0.05
C ARG A 131 11.14 1.36 -0.82
N PHE A 132 11.13 0.16 -1.37
CA PHE A 132 12.16 -0.26 -2.32
C PHE A 132 12.12 0.60 -3.58
N LEU A 133 10.94 0.83 -4.15
CA LEU A 133 10.76 1.68 -5.31
C LEU A 133 11.14 3.14 -5.02
N ASP A 134 10.78 3.67 -3.85
CA ASP A 134 11.19 5.00 -3.39
C ASP A 134 12.72 5.18 -3.33
N VAL A 135 13.44 4.16 -2.88
CA VAL A 135 14.91 4.20 -2.84
C VAL A 135 15.46 4.17 -4.26
N MET A 136 14.96 3.27 -5.10
CA MET A 136 15.44 3.12 -6.46
C MET A 136 15.15 4.35 -7.33
N SER A 137 14.00 4.98 -7.20
CA SER A 137 13.66 6.22 -7.92
C SER A 137 14.64 7.35 -7.61
N LYS A 138 15.06 7.47 -6.35
CA LYS A 138 16.07 8.46 -5.91
C LYS A 138 17.45 8.15 -6.45
N VAL A 139 17.86 6.89 -6.48
CA VAL A 139 19.15 6.46 -7.05
C VAL A 139 19.21 6.73 -8.54
N LEU A 140 18.09 6.58 -9.24
CA LEU A 140 17.95 6.84 -10.67
C LEU A 140 17.75 8.32 -11.01
N ASP A 141 17.48 9.16 -9.99
CA ASP A 141 17.08 10.58 -10.16
C ASP A 141 15.86 10.74 -11.08
N VAL A 142 14.83 9.89 -10.84
CA VAL A 142 13.56 9.92 -11.58
C VAL A 142 12.38 10.03 -10.62
N ASP A 143 11.27 10.61 -11.11
CA ASP A 143 10.02 10.58 -10.35
C ASP A 143 9.45 9.16 -10.33
N ILE A 144 9.04 8.67 -9.14
CA ILE A 144 8.47 7.34 -8.99
C ILE A 144 7.23 7.13 -9.86
N SER A 145 6.44 8.18 -10.08
CA SER A 145 5.24 8.12 -10.93
C SER A 145 5.55 7.91 -12.41
N SER A 146 6.78 8.24 -12.86
CA SER A 146 7.22 8.07 -14.23
C SER A 146 7.86 6.70 -14.51
N MET A 147 8.16 5.93 -13.46
CA MET A 147 8.88 4.65 -13.63
C MET A 147 8.10 3.64 -14.48
N GLY A 148 6.77 3.62 -14.39
CA GLY A 148 5.94 2.73 -15.22
C GLY A 148 6.02 3.04 -16.72
N ASP A 149 5.96 4.32 -17.09
CA ASP A 149 6.09 4.76 -18.49
C ASP A 149 7.50 4.51 -19.02
N MET A 150 8.52 4.70 -18.18
CA MET A 150 9.90 4.42 -18.55
C MET A 150 10.16 2.93 -18.73
N ASP A 151 9.58 2.06 -17.90
CA ASP A 151 9.65 0.61 -18.07
C ASP A 151 9.13 0.16 -19.43
N ALA A 152 8.04 0.77 -19.90
CA ALA A 152 7.46 0.47 -21.21
C ALA A 152 8.39 0.83 -22.40
N LEU A 153 9.44 1.64 -22.17
CA LEU A 153 10.46 1.98 -23.15
C LEU A 153 11.70 1.07 -23.08
N ALA A 154 11.73 0.09 -22.17
CA ALA A 154 12.87 -0.80 -22.02
C ALA A 154 13.03 -1.72 -23.23
N GLU A 155 14.26 -1.84 -23.72
CA GLU A 155 14.62 -2.79 -24.79
C GLU A 155 14.97 -4.18 -24.23
N LYS A 156 15.40 -4.23 -22.97
CA LYS A 156 15.73 -5.46 -22.26
C LYS A 156 15.52 -5.32 -20.74
N THR A 157 15.26 -6.43 -20.07
CA THR A 157 15.16 -6.49 -18.62
C THR A 157 16.50 -6.92 -18.03
N LEU A 158 17.13 -6.04 -17.25
CA LEU A 158 18.39 -6.34 -16.56
C LEU A 158 18.12 -7.12 -15.28
N THR A 159 19.00 -8.06 -14.94
CA THR A 159 18.90 -8.75 -13.64
C THR A 159 19.31 -7.80 -12.52
N ILE A 160 18.41 -7.60 -11.53
CA ILE A 160 18.64 -6.87 -10.30
C ILE A 160 18.44 -7.83 -9.13
N SER A 161 19.38 -7.83 -8.18
CA SER A 161 19.29 -8.66 -6.99
C SER A 161 18.04 -8.28 -6.17
N ASN A 162 17.33 -9.31 -5.68
CA ASN A 162 16.17 -9.14 -4.80
C ASN A 162 16.46 -9.51 -3.34
N THR A 163 17.72 -9.74 -2.98
CA THR A 163 18.08 -10.24 -1.66
C THR A 163 17.96 -9.16 -0.58
N CYS A 164 18.42 -7.94 -0.88
CA CYS A 164 18.39 -6.81 0.05
C CYS A 164 18.41 -5.50 -0.74
N THR A 165 17.71 -4.48 -0.23
CA THR A 165 17.65 -3.15 -0.86
C THR A 165 19.03 -2.53 -1.04
N VAL A 166 19.92 -2.67 -0.05
CA VAL A 166 21.29 -2.13 -0.10
C VAL A 166 22.12 -2.76 -1.23
N PHE A 167 22.01 -4.07 -1.42
CA PHE A 167 22.71 -4.75 -2.52
C PHE A 167 22.11 -4.40 -3.88
N ALA A 168 20.79 -4.29 -3.97
CA ALA A 168 20.12 -3.86 -5.19
C ALA A 168 20.51 -2.42 -5.56
N GLU A 169 20.60 -1.50 -4.60
CA GLU A 169 21.06 -0.12 -4.81
C GLU A 169 22.48 -0.09 -5.39
N SER A 170 23.42 -0.83 -4.78
CA SER A 170 24.81 -0.91 -5.27
C SER A 170 24.88 -1.51 -6.68
N GLU A 171 24.02 -2.48 -6.99
CA GLU A 171 23.94 -3.10 -8.32
C GLU A 171 23.40 -2.13 -9.36
N VAL A 172 22.35 -1.36 -9.03
CA VAL A 172 21.77 -0.32 -9.89
C VAL A 172 22.82 0.74 -10.20
N ILE A 173 23.53 1.25 -9.20
CA ILE A 173 24.63 2.23 -9.40
C ILE A 173 25.70 1.66 -10.34
N SER A 174 26.09 0.40 -10.18
CA SER A 174 27.07 -0.25 -11.03
C SER A 174 26.61 -0.36 -12.48
N LYS A 175 25.32 -0.65 -12.73
CA LYS A 175 24.75 -0.72 -14.07
C LYS A 175 24.69 0.66 -14.73
N LEU A 176 24.34 1.70 -13.98
CA LEU A 176 24.37 3.08 -14.47
C LEU A 176 25.80 3.51 -14.84
N ALA A 177 26.79 3.21 -13.99
CA ALA A 177 28.20 3.47 -14.27
C ALA A 177 28.72 2.72 -15.50
N ALA A 178 28.16 1.55 -15.80
CA ALA A 178 28.46 0.78 -17.01
C ALA A 178 27.73 1.28 -18.27
N GLY A 179 26.96 2.38 -18.17
CA GLY A 179 26.23 2.98 -19.29
C GLY A 179 24.94 2.25 -19.69
N CYS A 180 24.36 1.44 -18.80
CA CYS A 180 23.05 0.84 -19.08
C CYS A 180 21.96 1.92 -19.16
N ALA A 181 21.01 1.74 -20.08
CA ALA A 181 19.88 2.64 -20.24
C ALA A 181 18.96 2.60 -18.98
N ILE A 182 18.52 3.77 -18.52
CA ILE A 182 17.65 3.88 -17.35
C ILE A 182 16.37 3.04 -17.49
N PRO A 183 15.65 3.03 -18.63
CA PRO A 183 14.50 2.15 -18.83
C PRO A 183 14.79 0.67 -18.59
N ASP A 184 15.91 0.15 -19.08
CA ASP A 184 16.32 -1.24 -18.91
C ASP A 184 16.59 -1.58 -17.43
N VAL A 185 17.17 -0.63 -16.69
CA VAL A 185 17.42 -0.76 -15.24
C VAL A 185 16.09 -0.78 -14.49
N ILE A 186 15.15 0.10 -14.84
CA ILE A 186 13.81 0.17 -14.25
C ILE A 186 13.06 -1.15 -14.48
N ALA A 187 13.08 -1.69 -15.70
CA ALA A 187 12.48 -2.99 -16.00
C ALA A 187 13.05 -4.10 -15.11
N GLY A 188 14.36 -4.09 -14.85
CA GLY A 188 15.00 -5.02 -13.93
C GLY A 188 14.57 -4.84 -12.47
N ILE A 189 14.38 -3.60 -12.02
CA ILE A 189 13.85 -3.28 -10.69
C ILE A 189 12.42 -3.82 -10.54
N HIS A 190 11.54 -3.54 -11.50
CA HIS A 190 10.15 -4.01 -11.47
C HIS A 190 10.05 -5.53 -11.51
N GLU A 191 10.87 -6.19 -12.33
CA GLU A 191 10.95 -7.66 -12.37
C GLU A 191 11.39 -8.24 -11.02
N SER A 192 12.36 -7.62 -10.35
CA SER A 192 12.81 -8.03 -9.00
C SER A 192 11.69 -7.96 -7.97
N VAL A 193 10.92 -6.84 -7.96
CA VAL A 193 9.74 -6.66 -7.08
C VAL A 193 8.68 -7.71 -7.39
N SER A 194 8.33 -7.85 -8.68
CA SER A 194 7.29 -8.78 -9.13
C SER A 194 7.59 -10.23 -8.75
N ARG A 195 8.82 -10.69 -8.94
CA ARG A 195 9.25 -12.04 -8.53
C ARG A 195 9.11 -12.27 -7.03
N ARG A 196 9.43 -11.26 -6.22
CA ARG A 196 9.33 -11.37 -4.76
C ARG A 196 7.88 -11.42 -4.31
N VAL A 197 7.04 -10.55 -4.84
CA VAL A 197 5.60 -10.51 -4.55
C VAL A 197 4.92 -11.81 -5.02
N ALA A 198 5.24 -12.29 -6.22
CA ALA A 198 4.74 -13.57 -6.73
C ALA A 198 5.16 -14.74 -5.82
N GLY A 199 6.42 -14.77 -5.37
CA GLY A 199 6.90 -15.78 -4.42
C GLY A 199 6.14 -15.76 -3.09
N LEU A 200 5.74 -14.57 -2.60
CA LEU A 200 4.90 -14.44 -1.42
C LEU A 200 3.49 -14.97 -1.69
N ALA A 201 2.92 -14.62 -2.84
CA ALA A 201 1.58 -15.05 -3.24
C ALA A 201 1.50 -16.59 -3.40
N PHE A 202 2.48 -17.20 -4.04
CA PHE A 202 2.51 -18.67 -4.19
C PHE A 202 2.60 -19.40 -2.85
N ARG A 203 3.37 -18.86 -1.88
CA ARG A 203 3.43 -19.45 -0.53
C ARG A 203 2.11 -19.36 0.22
N ASN A 204 1.33 -18.30 0.00
CA ASN A 204 0.02 -18.15 0.61
C ASN A 204 -1.05 -19.04 -0.04
N GLY A 205 -0.81 -19.48 -1.26
CA GLY A 205 -1.80 -20.09 -2.15
C GLY A 205 -2.67 -19.03 -2.84
N ILE A 206 -2.84 -19.16 -4.13
CA ILE A 206 -3.62 -18.23 -4.96
C ILE A 206 -4.96 -18.87 -5.30
N GLU A 207 -6.03 -18.16 -5.01
CA GLU A 207 -7.38 -18.49 -5.49
C GLU A 207 -7.86 -17.38 -6.44
N PRO A 208 -8.41 -17.71 -7.63
CA PRO A 208 -9.04 -16.72 -8.48
C PRO A 208 -10.34 -16.21 -7.81
N LYS A 209 -10.71 -14.96 -7.93
CA LYS A 209 -10.10 -13.82 -8.65
C LYS A 209 -9.16 -13.04 -7.74
N LEU A 210 -8.22 -12.36 -8.39
CA LEU A 210 -7.16 -11.58 -7.76
C LEU A 210 -7.48 -10.09 -7.76
N ALA A 211 -7.16 -9.40 -6.67
CA ALA A 211 -7.04 -7.94 -6.61
C ALA A 211 -5.60 -7.56 -6.26
N LEU A 212 -5.08 -6.54 -6.92
CA LEU A 212 -3.82 -5.88 -6.59
C LEU A 212 -4.14 -4.50 -6.04
N THR A 213 -3.53 -4.15 -4.89
CA THR A 213 -3.77 -2.88 -4.18
C THR A 213 -2.46 -2.29 -3.69
#